data_695f4de3c6746a8b01d8d7e237fba0ab
#
_entry.id   695f4de3c6746a8b01d8d7e237fba0ab
#
_cell.length_a   1.000
_cell.length_b   1.000
_cell.length_c   1.000
_cell.angle_alpha   90.00
_cell.angle_beta   90.00
_cell.angle_gamma   90.00
#
_symmetry.space_group_name_H-M   'P 1'
#
loop_
_entity.id
_entity.type
_entity.pdbx_description
1 polymer ?
#
loop_
_entity_poly.entity_id
_entity_poly.type
_entity_poly.pdbx_seq_one_letter_code
_entity_poly.pdbx_strand_id
1 'polypeptide(L)'
;MSTENLPQSPEQPSRKPRVAVVFGGRSSEHGISVVTAGAVLKAIDRTKYDVLPIGITADGRWALTADEPERMAITDRRTPNVAELAESSEGGVVLPVDPANREVVYSEPGSVPKALGEVDVVFPVLHGPYGEDGTLQGLLELSGVPYVGSGVLASAVGQDKEYMKRVFTSFGLTVGPYVVIRPREWERDESAARKKIVDFAGEHGWPLFVKPARAGSSIGITKVDDLSGLDEAIAEAQAHDPKILIEAAVTGREIECGVLEFEDGPRASLPAEIPPPDAHAYYDFEAKYIDSTPGIVPAPLTPEETAGVQELAVRAFEAASCEGLVRADFFLTEEGEFVINEINTMPGFTPISMYPQMWEASGIGYAELVDRLVSAALRRSTGLR
;
A
#
# COMPACT_ATOMS: atom_id res chain seq x y z
N MET A 1 -7.23 59.09 -25.24
CA MET A 1 -7.22 58.62 -23.85
C MET A 1 -6.20 57.46 -23.75
N SER A 2 -5.05 57.78 -23.23
CA SER A 2 -3.92 56.81 -23.12
C SER A 2 -4.21 55.83 -21.96
N THR A 3 -4.26 54.56 -22.23
CA THR A 3 -4.27 53.53 -21.22
C THR A 3 -2.87 53.39 -20.65
N GLU A 4 -2.66 53.91 -19.45
CA GLU A 4 -1.44 53.64 -18.65
C GLU A 4 -1.37 52.15 -18.32
N ASN A 5 -0.31 51.53 -18.82
CA ASN A 5 0.13 50.20 -18.36
C ASN A 5 0.58 50.32 -16.91
N LEU A 6 -0.21 49.79 -16.00
CA LEU A 6 0.24 49.56 -14.63
C LEU A 6 1.44 48.57 -14.66
N PRO A 7 2.52 48.85 -13.92
CA PRO A 7 3.64 47.92 -13.85
C PRO A 7 3.17 46.61 -13.21
N GLN A 8 3.39 45.51 -13.90
CA GLN A 8 3.23 44.18 -13.34
C GLN A 8 4.17 44.05 -12.12
N SER A 9 3.60 43.73 -10.98
CA SER A 9 4.40 43.40 -9.80
C SER A 9 5.40 42.30 -10.18
N PRO A 10 6.68 42.37 -9.73
CA PRO A 10 7.62 41.30 -9.99
C PRO A 10 7.05 39.99 -9.44
N GLU A 11 6.92 38.98 -10.30
CA GLU A 11 6.61 37.63 -9.86
C GLU A 11 7.59 37.24 -8.77
N GLN A 12 7.10 37.07 -7.55
CA GLN A 12 7.92 36.45 -6.49
C GLN A 12 8.36 35.08 -7.02
N PRO A 13 9.61 34.68 -6.86
CA PRO A 13 10.03 33.33 -7.24
C PRO A 13 9.12 32.34 -6.52
N SER A 14 8.37 31.56 -7.28
CA SER A 14 7.46 30.57 -6.73
C SER A 14 8.26 29.64 -5.82
N ARG A 15 7.88 29.53 -4.54
CA ARG A 15 8.53 28.57 -3.65
C ARG A 15 8.39 27.15 -4.22
N LYS A 16 9.39 26.29 -3.96
CA LYS A 16 9.27 24.87 -4.31
C LYS A 16 8.07 24.26 -3.61
N PRO A 17 7.29 23.41 -4.28
CA PRO A 17 6.26 22.62 -3.60
C PRO A 17 6.87 21.82 -2.45
N ARG A 18 6.20 21.80 -1.29
CA ARG A 18 6.64 21.04 -0.13
C ARG A 18 5.93 19.70 -0.06
N VAL A 19 6.73 18.65 -0.04
CA VAL A 19 6.29 17.25 0.06
C VAL A 19 6.46 16.78 1.50
N ALA A 20 5.36 16.46 2.18
CA ALA A 20 5.44 15.76 3.46
C ALA A 20 5.53 14.25 3.20
N VAL A 21 6.66 13.63 3.53
CA VAL A 21 6.81 12.16 3.50
C VAL A 21 6.35 11.63 4.85
N VAL A 22 5.24 10.87 4.86
CA VAL A 22 4.62 10.35 6.08
C VAL A 22 4.87 8.85 6.16
N PHE A 23 5.42 8.37 7.27
CA PHE A 23 5.90 7.00 7.41
C PHE A 23 5.79 6.46 8.84
N GLY A 24 6.07 5.14 9.04
CA GLY A 24 5.95 4.44 10.30
C GLY A 24 4.55 3.85 10.47
N GLY A 25 3.77 4.35 11.43
CA GLY A 25 2.40 3.94 11.66
C GLY A 25 2.24 2.83 12.68
N ARG A 26 0.99 2.43 12.92
CA ARG A 26 0.59 1.48 13.98
C ARG A 26 0.56 0.03 13.51
N SER A 27 0.96 -0.25 12.28
CA SER A 27 0.96 -1.59 11.72
C SER A 27 2.21 -2.38 12.11
N SER A 28 2.18 -3.68 11.89
CA SER A 28 3.34 -4.57 11.99
C SER A 28 4.44 -4.25 10.98
N GLU A 29 4.12 -3.50 9.92
CA GLU A 29 5.03 -3.08 8.85
C GLU A 29 5.73 -1.74 9.14
N HIS A 30 5.64 -1.24 10.39
CA HIS A 30 6.22 0.04 10.84
C HIS A 30 7.68 0.23 10.39
N GLY A 31 8.53 -0.76 10.65
CA GLY A 31 9.96 -0.67 10.31
C GLY A 31 10.22 -0.61 8.81
N ILE A 32 9.46 -1.35 8.01
CA ILE A 32 9.55 -1.33 6.54
C ILE A 32 9.09 0.01 5.98
N SER A 33 8.05 0.59 6.55
CA SER A 33 7.60 1.95 6.22
C SER A 33 8.72 2.98 6.44
N VAL A 34 9.47 2.87 7.55
CA VAL A 34 10.63 3.75 7.82
C VAL A 34 11.73 3.57 6.77
N VAL A 35 12.07 2.32 6.42
CA VAL A 35 13.07 2.02 5.37
C VAL A 35 12.63 2.57 4.02
N THR A 36 11.36 2.41 3.67
CA THR A 36 10.77 2.94 2.44
C THR A 36 10.86 4.46 2.40
N ALA A 37 10.54 5.15 3.51
CA ALA A 37 10.68 6.59 3.61
C ALA A 37 12.12 7.05 3.38
N GLY A 38 13.10 6.37 3.95
CA GLY A 38 14.52 6.65 3.72
C GLY A 38 14.89 6.56 2.24
N ALA A 39 14.38 5.56 1.53
CA ALA A 39 14.61 5.41 0.09
C ALA A 39 13.96 6.55 -0.73
N VAL A 40 12.71 6.90 -0.42
CA VAL A 40 12.00 8.03 -1.06
C VAL A 40 12.70 9.36 -0.79
N LEU A 41 13.07 9.65 0.46
CA LEU A 41 13.78 10.86 0.85
C LEU A 41 15.13 11.02 0.15
N LYS A 42 15.81 9.90 -0.13
CA LYS A 42 17.08 9.89 -0.86
C LYS A 42 16.89 10.11 -2.36
N ALA A 43 15.77 9.65 -2.93
CA ALA A 43 15.50 9.70 -4.38
C ALA A 43 14.80 10.98 -4.83
N ILE A 44 14.04 11.63 -3.95
CA ILE A 44 13.27 12.83 -4.30
C ILE A 44 14.17 13.98 -4.71
N ASP A 45 13.83 14.65 -5.84
CA ASP A 45 14.60 15.74 -6.40
C ASP A 45 14.52 17.02 -5.55
N ARG A 46 15.55 17.28 -4.75
CA ARG A 46 15.66 18.48 -3.88
C ARG A 46 15.81 19.78 -4.68
N THR A 47 16.06 19.72 -5.97
CA THR A 47 16.05 20.93 -6.81
C THR A 47 14.63 21.37 -7.15
N LYS A 48 13.66 20.43 -7.20
CA LYS A 48 12.25 20.65 -7.49
C LYS A 48 11.40 20.81 -6.23
N TYR A 49 11.68 20.05 -5.18
CA TYR A 49 10.81 19.93 -3.99
C TYR A 49 11.54 20.32 -2.70
N ASP A 50 10.79 20.94 -1.81
CA ASP A 50 11.12 21.03 -0.39
C ASP A 50 10.49 19.82 0.33
N VAL A 51 11.14 19.26 1.35
CA VAL A 51 10.70 18.00 1.96
C VAL A 51 10.55 18.13 3.46
N LEU A 52 9.47 17.57 4.01
CA LEU A 52 9.16 17.52 5.42
C LEU A 52 8.93 16.06 5.84
N PRO A 53 9.91 15.40 6.50
CA PRO A 53 9.72 14.04 7.00
C PRO A 53 8.86 14.05 8.26
N ILE A 54 7.78 13.26 8.27
CA ILE A 54 6.86 13.12 9.40
C ILE A 54 6.72 11.63 9.72
N GLY A 55 7.21 11.24 10.88
CA GLY A 55 7.08 9.87 11.36
C GLY A 55 5.82 9.69 12.20
N ILE A 56 5.14 8.56 12.07
CA ILE A 56 4.08 8.12 12.98
C ILE A 56 4.63 6.97 13.83
N THR A 57 4.70 7.15 15.14
CA THR A 57 5.20 6.12 16.05
C THR A 57 4.26 4.92 16.13
N ALA A 58 4.71 3.79 16.69
CA ALA A 58 3.90 2.57 16.79
C ALA A 58 2.65 2.74 17.69
N ASP A 59 2.67 3.71 18.60
CA ASP A 59 1.51 4.11 19.42
C ASP A 59 0.60 5.14 18.73
N GLY A 60 1.00 5.65 17.54
CA GLY A 60 0.20 6.52 16.70
C GLY A 60 0.46 8.01 16.86
N ARG A 61 1.50 8.42 17.56
CA ARG A 61 1.90 9.82 17.68
C ARG A 61 2.61 10.29 16.40
N TRP A 62 2.21 11.43 15.87
CA TRP A 62 2.87 12.08 14.74
C TRP A 62 4.08 12.87 15.25
N ALA A 63 5.25 12.58 14.74
CA ALA A 63 6.51 13.14 15.20
C ALA A 63 7.26 13.81 14.05
N LEU A 64 7.88 14.96 14.32
CA LEU A 64 8.84 15.54 13.41
C LEU A 64 10.14 14.73 13.49
N THR A 65 10.68 14.38 12.33
CA THR A 65 11.95 13.65 12.24
C THR A 65 12.97 14.43 11.41
N ALA A 66 14.25 14.20 11.69
CA ALA A 66 15.31 14.78 10.88
C ALA A 66 15.29 14.19 9.46
N ASP A 67 15.68 15.00 8.48
CA ASP A 67 15.88 14.56 7.08
C ASP A 67 17.24 13.85 6.95
N GLU A 68 17.34 12.66 7.52
CA GLU A 68 18.56 11.84 7.60
C GLU A 68 18.27 10.41 7.07
N PRO A 69 18.13 10.21 5.75
CA PRO A 69 17.77 8.92 5.15
C PRO A 69 18.68 7.76 5.56
N GLU A 70 19.94 8.03 5.85
CA GLU A 70 20.92 7.02 6.27
C GLU A 70 20.56 6.35 7.60
N ARG A 71 19.89 7.06 8.49
CA ARG A 71 19.39 6.52 9.77
C ARG A 71 18.13 5.67 9.62
N MET A 72 17.52 5.71 8.45
CA MET A 72 16.30 4.96 8.12
C MET A 72 16.60 3.61 7.43
N ALA A 73 17.88 3.23 7.30
CA ALA A 73 18.28 1.98 6.70
C ALA A 73 18.23 0.80 7.69
N ILE A 74 18.06 -0.42 7.16
CA ILE A 74 18.22 -1.64 7.95
C ILE A 74 19.70 -1.76 8.36
N THR A 75 19.97 -1.92 9.65
CA THR A 75 21.30 -2.15 10.19
C THR A 75 21.27 -3.37 11.11
N ASP A 76 22.26 -4.26 10.98
CA ASP A 76 22.37 -5.47 11.81
C ASP A 76 21.07 -6.32 11.83
N ARG A 77 20.41 -6.46 10.66
CA ARG A 77 19.11 -7.15 10.49
C ARG A 77 17.96 -6.55 11.32
N ARG A 78 18.11 -5.34 11.82
CA ARG A 78 17.10 -4.60 12.58
C ARG A 78 16.53 -3.49 11.74
N THR A 79 15.18 -3.42 11.69
CA THR A 79 14.46 -2.30 11.09
C THR A 79 14.45 -1.10 12.05
N PRO A 80 14.58 0.14 11.54
CA PRO A 80 14.53 1.34 12.35
C PRO A 80 13.11 1.61 12.89
N ASN A 81 13.02 2.40 13.96
CA ASN A 81 11.76 2.80 14.58
C ASN A 81 11.64 4.34 14.60
N VAL A 82 10.46 4.88 14.33
CA VAL A 82 10.19 6.32 14.35
C VAL A 82 10.53 6.97 15.70
N ALA A 83 10.30 6.27 16.81
CA ALA A 83 10.63 6.82 18.14
C ALA A 83 12.13 7.12 18.32
N GLU A 84 13.01 6.41 17.60
CA GLU A 84 14.46 6.62 17.62
C GLU A 84 14.90 7.77 16.68
N LEU A 85 14.03 8.17 15.74
CA LEU A 85 14.27 9.20 14.74
C LEU A 85 13.62 10.55 15.09
N ALA A 86 12.64 10.53 16.01
CA ALA A 86 11.89 11.71 16.40
C ALA A 86 12.81 12.76 17.08
N GLU A 87 12.62 14.03 16.73
CA GLU A 87 13.38 15.14 17.32
C GLU A 87 13.09 15.31 18.83
N SER A 88 11.90 14.93 19.27
CA SER A 88 11.49 14.94 20.67
C SER A 88 10.59 13.76 21.01
N SER A 89 10.73 13.23 22.19
CA SER A 89 9.86 12.15 22.71
C SER A 89 8.45 12.63 23.07
N GLU A 90 8.24 13.93 23.27
CA GLU A 90 6.97 14.51 23.72
C GLU A 90 6.33 15.43 22.68
N GLY A 91 7.10 15.91 21.68
CA GLY A 91 6.61 16.78 20.63
C GLY A 91 5.73 16.05 19.61
N GLY A 92 4.77 16.77 19.05
CA GLY A 92 3.85 16.24 18.05
C GLY A 92 3.65 17.17 16.87
N VAL A 93 3.44 16.58 15.69
CA VAL A 93 3.04 17.27 14.47
C VAL A 93 1.53 17.21 14.34
N VAL A 94 0.91 18.34 14.02
CA VAL A 94 -0.52 18.46 13.77
C VAL A 94 -0.73 18.92 12.33
N LEU A 95 -1.41 18.11 11.54
CA LEU A 95 -1.95 18.52 10.24
C LEU A 95 -3.28 19.23 10.49
N PRO A 96 -3.49 20.41 9.92
CA PRO A 96 -4.78 21.10 10.03
C PRO A 96 -5.85 20.33 9.26
N VAL A 97 -7.05 20.29 9.79
CA VAL A 97 -8.24 19.74 9.10
C VAL A 97 -9.06 20.84 8.41
N ASP A 98 -8.59 22.07 8.44
CA ASP A 98 -9.20 23.20 7.76
C ASP A 98 -8.57 23.35 6.37
N PRO A 99 -9.29 23.09 5.26
CA PRO A 99 -8.74 23.20 3.91
C PRO A 99 -8.29 24.61 3.52
N ALA A 100 -8.74 25.63 4.24
CA ALA A 100 -8.27 27.02 4.04
C ALA A 100 -6.91 27.29 4.74
N ASN A 101 -6.47 26.41 5.63
CA ASN A 101 -5.20 26.54 6.35
C ASN A 101 -4.40 25.23 6.27
N ARG A 102 -3.39 25.17 5.40
CA ARG A 102 -2.51 24.00 5.20
C ARG A 102 -1.22 24.07 6.02
N GLU A 103 -1.16 24.97 7.00
CA GLU A 103 0.02 25.14 7.82
C GLU A 103 0.17 24.02 8.84
N VAL A 104 1.21 23.23 8.68
CA VAL A 104 1.57 22.18 9.64
C VAL A 104 2.18 22.80 10.89
N VAL A 105 1.74 22.34 12.06
CA VAL A 105 2.16 22.89 13.34
C VAL A 105 2.89 21.80 14.15
N TYR A 106 4.05 22.16 14.68
CA TYR A 106 4.74 21.36 15.69
C TYR A 106 4.40 21.89 17.08
N SER A 107 3.98 21.02 17.97
CA SER A 107 3.61 21.36 19.34
C SER A 107 4.36 20.47 20.33
N GLU A 108 4.91 21.07 21.36
CA GLU A 108 5.60 20.37 22.45
C GLU A 108 5.07 20.91 23.79
N PRO A 109 4.86 20.01 24.80
CA PRO A 109 4.36 20.42 26.11
C PRO A 109 5.19 21.55 26.72
N GLY A 110 4.53 22.62 27.17
CA GLY A 110 5.18 23.76 27.79
C GLY A 110 5.86 24.77 26.85
N SER A 111 5.78 24.51 25.51
CA SER A 111 6.34 25.39 24.48
C SER A 111 5.22 26.06 23.66
N VAL A 112 5.57 27.20 23.05
CA VAL A 112 4.66 27.82 22.06
C VAL A 112 4.69 26.97 20.78
N PRO A 113 3.52 26.60 20.21
CA PRO A 113 3.47 25.89 18.95
C PRO A 113 4.25 26.61 17.84
N LYS A 114 5.01 25.85 17.06
CA LYS A 114 5.84 26.34 15.96
C LYS A 114 5.20 25.98 14.63
N ALA A 115 4.95 26.96 13.78
CA ALA A 115 4.57 26.74 12.42
C ALA A 115 5.74 26.14 11.62
N LEU A 116 5.47 25.03 10.94
CA LEU A 116 6.44 24.37 10.05
C LEU A 116 6.26 24.81 8.59
N GLY A 117 5.20 25.58 8.31
CA GLY A 117 4.79 26.04 7.01
C GLY A 117 3.78 25.10 6.32
N GLU A 118 3.32 25.52 5.14
CA GLU A 118 2.32 24.78 4.39
C GLU A 118 2.90 23.54 3.70
N VAL A 119 2.08 22.50 3.61
CA VAL A 119 2.34 21.28 2.83
C VAL A 119 1.49 21.32 1.55
N ASP A 120 2.12 21.11 0.40
CA ASP A 120 1.44 21.10 -0.90
C ASP A 120 0.96 19.71 -1.30
N VAL A 121 1.70 18.67 -0.87
CA VAL A 121 1.36 17.27 -1.14
C VAL A 121 1.92 16.37 -0.03
N VAL A 122 1.18 15.32 0.30
CA VAL A 122 1.63 14.25 1.19
C VAL A 122 2.04 13.03 0.37
N PHE A 123 3.19 12.45 0.67
CA PHE A 123 3.60 11.15 0.17
C PHE A 123 3.52 10.14 1.33
N PRO A 124 2.40 9.43 1.48
CA PRO A 124 2.28 8.40 2.50
C PRO A 124 3.00 7.14 2.03
N VAL A 125 3.95 6.68 2.82
CA VAL A 125 4.65 5.39 2.62
C VAL A 125 4.34 4.44 3.78
N LEU A 126 3.08 4.46 4.20
CA LEU A 126 2.53 3.63 5.27
C LEU A 126 1.96 2.34 4.69
N HIS A 127 2.21 1.23 5.35
CA HIS A 127 1.71 -0.08 4.94
C HIS A 127 0.68 -0.62 5.95
N GLY A 128 -0.33 -1.34 5.45
CA GLY A 128 -1.35 -2.00 6.24
C GLY A 128 -2.35 -1.06 6.94
N PRO A 129 -2.93 -1.49 8.08
CA PRO A 129 -3.95 -0.74 8.80
C PRO A 129 -3.52 0.69 9.16
N TYR A 130 -4.46 1.64 9.05
CA TYR A 130 -4.28 3.09 9.23
C TYR A 130 -3.41 3.78 8.17
N GLY A 131 -2.84 3.04 7.23
CA GLY A 131 -2.07 3.57 6.09
C GLY A 131 -2.75 3.33 4.75
N GLU A 132 -3.22 2.08 4.54
CA GLU A 132 -3.81 1.62 3.27
C GLU A 132 -5.32 1.32 3.36
N ASP A 133 -5.99 1.64 4.48
CA ASP A 133 -7.39 1.30 4.75
C ASP A 133 -8.38 2.45 4.51
N GLY A 134 -7.91 3.59 4.00
CA GLY A 134 -8.71 4.79 3.79
C GLY A 134 -8.75 5.76 4.98
N THR A 135 -8.21 5.38 6.15
CA THR A 135 -8.23 6.21 7.35
C THR A 135 -7.37 7.46 7.20
N LEU A 136 -6.11 7.29 6.76
CA LEU A 136 -5.22 8.41 6.49
C LEU A 136 -5.73 9.24 5.31
N GLN A 137 -6.18 8.58 4.24
CA GLN A 137 -6.73 9.23 3.05
C GLN A 137 -7.92 10.12 3.43
N GLY A 138 -8.83 9.65 4.30
CA GLY A 138 -9.94 10.44 4.81
C GLY A 138 -9.50 11.67 5.60
N LEU A 139 -8.43 11.59 6.39
CA LEU A 139 -7.84 12.76 7.07
C LEU A 139 -7.31 13.77 6.06
N LEU A 140 -6.61 13.31 5.02
CA LEU A 140 -6.03 14.17 3.99
C LEU A 140 -7.12 14.83 3.12
N GLU A 141 -8.21 14.10 2.80
CA GLU A 141 -9.38 14.68 2.12
C GLU A 141 -10.02 15.80 2.94
N LEU A 142 -10.21 15.61 4.25
CA LEU A 142 -10.74 16.64 5.15
C LEU A 142 -9.81 17.86 5.22
N SER A 143 -8.50 17.64 5.19
CA SER A 143 -7.48 18.70 5.22
C SER A 143 -7.36 19.43 3.87
N GLY A 144 -7.94 18.92 2.81
CA GLY A 144 -7.78 19.46 1.44
C GLY A 144 -6.34 19.41 0.93
N VAL A 145 -5.50 18.51 1.46
CA VAL A 145 -4.10 18.34 1.02
C VAL A 145 -4.02 17.19 0.04
N PRO A 146 -3.54 17.42 -1.20
CA PRO A 146 -3.29 16.36 -2.16
C PRO A 146 -2.30 15.30 -1.62
N TYR A 147 -2.43 14.07 -2.07
CA TYR A 147 -1.55 12.99 -1.64
C TYR A 147 -1.27 11.98 -2.76
N VAL A 148 -0.15 11.30 -2.66
CA VAL A 148 0.26 10.23 -3.56
C VAL A 148 -0.52 8.97 -3.21
N GLY A 149 -0.97 8.25 -4.24
CA GLY A 149 -1.64 6.97 -4.10
C GLY A 149 -3.16 7.06 -4.17
N SER A 150 -3.79 5.95 -3.89
CA SER A 150 -5.24 5.75 -4.03
C SER A 150 -6.06 6.52 -2.98
N GLY A 151 -7.27 6.90 -3.35
CA GLY A 151 -8.22 7.59 -2.47
C GLY A 151 -8.87 6.67 -1.43
N VAL A 152 -9.83 7.22 -0.68
CA VAL A 152 -10.53 6.55 0.44
C VAL A 152 -11.19 5.24 -0.01
N LEU A 153 -11.94 5.27 -1.12
CA LEU A 153 -12.69 4.11 -1.60
C LEU A 153 -11.75 2.96 -1.99
N ALA A 154 -10.78 3.26 -2.84
CA ALA A 154 -9.83 2.26 -3.34
C ALA A 154 -9.01 1.64 -2.21
N SER A 155 -8.53 2.46 -1.27
CA SER A 155 -7.81 2.00 -0.09
C SER A 155 -8.67 1.08 0.78
N ALA A 156 -9.90 1.46 1.08
CA ALA A 156 -10.80 0.63 1.89
C ALA A 156 -11.18 -0.69 1.20
N VAL A 157 -11.39 -0.66 -0.13
CA VAL A 157 -11.66 -1.87 -0.93
C VAL A 157 -10.42 -2.75 -1.01
N GLY A 158 -9.24 -2.19 -1.28
CA GLY A 158 -7.97 -2.93 -1.37
C GLY A 158 -7.57 -3.61 -0.06
N GLN A 159 -7.90 -3.00 1.08
CA GLN A 159 -7.60 -3.57 2.39
C GLN A 159 -8.51 -4.76 2.76
N ASP A 160 -9.75 -4.80 2.27
CA ASP A 160 -10.73 -5.84 2.62
C ASP A 160 -10.88 -6.89 1.52
N LYS A 161 -10.27 -8.06 1.70
CA LYS A 161 -10.24 -9.16 0.72
C LYS A 161 -11.63 -9.59 0.23
N GLU A 162 -12.67 -9.53 1.06
CA GLU A 162 -14.03 -9.84 0.63
C GLU A 162 -14.55 -8.79 -0.35
N TYR A 163 -14.43 -7.50 0.01
CA TYR A 163 -14.96 -6.43 -0.84
C TYR A 163 -14.17 -6.29 -2.12
N MET A 164 -12.85 -6.44 -2.06
CA MET A 164 -11.97 -6.45 -3.21
C MET A 164 -12.37 -7.54 -4.22
N LYS A 165 -12.54 -8.81 -3.78
CA LYS A 165 -12.99 -9.91 -4.64
C LYS A 165 -14.39 -9.68 -5.23
N ARG A 166 -15.31 -9.11 -4.45
CA ARG A 166 -16.65 -8.73 -4.95
C ARG A 166 -16.59 -7.68 -6.05
N VAL A 167 -15.77 -6.65 -5.87
CA VAL A 167 -15.54 -5.62 -6.89
C VAL A 167 -14.97 -6.27 -8.14
N PHE A 168 -13.89 -7.05 -8.02
CA PHE A 168 -13.27 -7.72 -9.16
C PHE A 168 -14.26 -8.60 -9.94
N THR A 169 -15.02 -9.42 -9.22
CA THR A 169 -16.06 -10.25 -9.85
C THR A 169 -17.09 -9.42 -10.60
N SER A 170 -17.53 -8.28 -10.03
CA SER A 170 -18.53 -7.41 -10.67
C SER A 170 -18.02 -6.74 -11.94
N PHE A 171 -16.70 -6.60 -12.08
CA PHE A 171 -16.02 -6.09 -13.27
C PHE A 171 -15.51 -7.19 -14.22
N GLY A 172 -15.90 -8.45 -13.98
CA GLY A 172 -15.56 -9.59 -14.84
C GLY A 172 -14.10 -10.06 -14.76
N LEU A 173 -13.43 -9.79 -13.64
CA LEU A 173 -12.13 -10.39 -13.32
C LEU A 173 -12.34 -11.73 -12.64
N THR A 174 -11.56 -12.76 -13.03
CA THR A 174 -11.61 -14.07 -12.41
C THR A 174 -10.95 -14.03 -11.04
N VAL A 175 -11.67 -14.43 -9.99
CA VAL A 175 -11.16 -14.58 -8.61
C VAL A 175 -11.21 -16.04 -8.19
N GLY A 176 -10.29 -16.48 -7.34
CA GLY A 176 -10.33 -17.81 -6.74
C GLY A 176 -11.60 -18.01 -5.88
N PRO A 177 -12.12 -19.24 -5.77
CA PRO A 177 -13.27 -19.53 -4.93
C PRO A 177 -13.02 -19.18 -3.47
N TYR A 178 -14.02 -18.63 -2.80
CA TYR A 178 -13.90 -18.24 -1.39
C TYR A 178 -15.24 -18.27 -0.65
N VAL A 179 -15.15 -18.38 0.67
CA VAL A 179 -16.26 -18.20 1.58
C VAL A 179 -15.85 -17.27 2.72
N VAL A 180 -16.78 -16.45 3.19
CA VAL A 180 -16.55 -15.49 4.28
C VAL A 180 -17.33 -15.88 5.51
N ILE A 181 -16.67 -15.83 6.67
CA ILE A 181 -17.29 -15.96 7.97
C ILE A 181 -17.22 -14.62 8.68
N ARG A 182 -18.37 -14.04 8.95
CA ARG A 182 -18.49 -12.75 9.65
C ARG A 182 -18.58 -12.95 11.17
N PRO A 183 -18.12 -11.97 11.96
CA PRO A 183 -18.16 -12.05 13.42
C PRO A 183 -19.56 -12.44 13.97
N ARG A 184 -20.62 -11.75 13.54
CA ARG A 184 -21.99 -12.03 13.95
C ARG A 184 -22.51 -13.40 13.56
N GLU A 185 -22.02 -13.96 12.45
CA GLU A 185 -22.36 -15.30 11.98
C GLU A 185 -21.74 -16.35 12.92
N TRP A 186 -20.47 -16.17 13.25
CA TRP A 186 -19.71 -17.00 14.18
C TRP A 186 -20.30 -16.97 15.59
N GLU A 187 -20.51 -15.76 16.14
CA GLU A 187 -21.08 -15.57 17.49
C GLU A 187 -22.49 -16.13 17.65
N ARG A 188 -23.30 -16.07 16.60
CA ARG A 188 -24.69 -16.55 16.63
C ARG A 188 -24.78 -18.07 16.58
N ASP A 189 -24.00 -18.72 15.71
CA ASP A 189 -24.00 -20.16 15.50
C ASP A 189 -22.68 -20.62 14.88
N GLU A 190 -21.74 -20.93 15.77
CA GLU A 190 -20.41 -21.41 15.36
C GLU A 190 -20.51 -22.73 14.57
N SER A 191 -21.43 -23.63 14.96
CA SER A 191 -21.61 -24.91 14.28
C SER A 191 -22.05 -24.74 12.83
N ALA A 192 -22.99 -23.81 12.58
CA ALA A 192 -23.43 -23.49 11.22
C ALA A 192 -22.32 -22.83 10.42
N ALA A 193 -21.53 -21.93 11.05
CA ALA A 193 -20.38 -21.29 10.39
C ALA A 193 -19.31 -22.32 10.00
N ARG A 194 -18.97 -23.26 10.89
CA ARG A 194 -18.05 -24.38 10.61
C ARG A 194 -18.58 -25.26 9.49
N LYS A 195 -19.87 -25.63 9.54
CA LYS A 195 -20.49 -26.40 8.47
C LYS A 195 -20.34 -25.74 7.11
N LYS A 196 -20.52 -24.44 7.02
CA LYS A 196 -20.33 -23.67 5.78
C LYS A 196 -18.91 -23.81 5.23
N ILE A 197 -17.86 -23.83 6.09
CA ILE A 197 -16.48 -24.06 5.68
C ILE A 197 -16.29 -25.52 5.20
N VAL A 198 -16.86 -26.48 5.91
CA VAL A 198 -16.78 -27.91 5.54
C VAL A 198 -17.49 -28.18 4.21
N ASP A 199 -18.67 -27.58 4.00
CA ASP A 199 -19.40 -27.69 2.73
C ASP A 199 -18.57 -27.09 1.59
N PHE A 200 -17.92 -25.94 1.80
CA PHE A 200 -17.02 -25.30 0.86
C PHE A 200 -15.80 -26.20 0.53
N ALA A 201 -15.20 -26.82 1.56
CA ALA A 201 -14.11 -27.80 1.35
C ALA A 201 -14.58 -29.04 0.55
N GLY A 202 -15.83 -29.47 0.78
CA GLY A 202 -16.43 -30.58 0.01
C GLY A 202 -16.64 -30.26 -1.48
N GLU A 203 -16.86 -28.97 -1.81
CA GLU A 203 -17.06 -28.50 -3.18
C GLU A 203 -15.73 -28.26 -3.91
N HIS A 204 -14.74 -27.66 -3.23
CA HIS A 204 -13.51 -27.18 -3.86
C HIS A 204 -12.27 -28.00 -3.51
N GLY A 205 -12.36 -28.94 -2.57
CA GLY A 205 -11.22 -29.77 -2.12
C GLY A 205 -10.29 -29.04 -1.14
N TRP A 206 -9.24 -29.76 -0.76
CA TRP A 206 -8.13 -29.27 0.05
C TRP A 206 -6.87 -29.10 -0.82
N PRO A 207 -5.89 -28.25 -0.44
CA PRO A 207 -5.86 -27.43 0.77
C PRO A 207 -6.72 -26.18 0.68
N LEU A 208 -7.12 -25.65 1.84
CA LEU A 208 -7.73 -24.34 2.00
C LEU A 208 -6.74 -23.35 2.65
N PHE A 209 -6.92 -22.07 2.38
CA PHE A 209 -6.22 -20.99 3.07
C PHE A 209 -7.21 -20.21 3.94
N VAL A 210 -7.00 -20.24 5.25
CA VAL A 210 -7.77 -19.46 6.22
C VAL A 210 -7.01 -18.15 6.47
N LYS A 211 -7.68 -17.01 6.27
CA LYS A 211 -7.06 -15.69 6.25
C LYS A 211 -7.89 -14.67 7.04
N PRO A 212 -7.26 -13.73 7.78
CA PRO A 212 -7.95 -12.50 8.19
C PRO A 212 -8.39 -11.73 6.95
N ALA A 213 -9.58 -11.12 6.98
CA ALA A 213 -10.08 -10.40 5.82
C ALA A 213 -9.30 -9.10 5.54
N ARG A 214 -8.74 -8.46 6.59
CA ARG A 214 -8.11 -7.13 6.53
C ARG A 214 -6.70 -7.10 7.12
N ALA A 215 -5.90 -8.11 6.81
CA ALA A 215 -4.48 -8.15 7.16
C ALA A 215 -3.62 -8.20 5.89
N GLY A 216 -2.46 -7.57 5.95
CA GLY A 216 -1.41 -7.58 4.92
C GLY A 216 -0.28 -8.55 5.26
N SER A 217 0.75 -8.61 4.41
CA SER A 217 2.02 -9.32 4.64
C SER A 217 1.89 -10.77 5.11
N SER A 218 0.86 -11.47 4.65
CA SER A 218 0.57 -12.88 4.99
C SER A 218 0.33 -13.15 6.49
N ILE A 219 0.13 -12.12 7.32
CA ILE A 219 -0.10 -12.27 8.76
C ILE A 219 -1.43 -12.99 9.01
N GLY A 220 -1.40 -14.02 9.88
CA GLY A 220 -2.58 -14.80 10.26
C GLY A 220 -3.12 -15.69 9.14
N ILE A 221 -2.36 -15.90 8.04
CA ILE A 221 -2.73 -16.82 6.96
C ILE A 221 -2.23 -18.22 7.31
N THR A 222 -3.13 -19.18 7.30
CA THR A 222 -2.80 -20.60 7.55
C THR A 222 -3.30 -21.45 6.39
N LYS A 223 -2.38 -22.27 5.80
CA LYS A 223 -2.73 -23.35 4.88
C LYS A 223 -3.22 -24.54 5.66
N VAL A 224 -4.36 -25.08 5.30
CA VAL A 224 -5.01 -26.20 5.96
C VAL A 224 -5.19 -27.33 4.96
N ASP A 225 -4.58 -28.47 5.22
CA ASP A 225 -4.58 -29.62 4.29
C ASP A 225 -5.75 -30.58 4.53
N ASP A 226 -6.41 -30.47 5.70
CA ASP A 226 -7.60 -31.28 6.07
C ASP A 226 -8.35 -30.65 7.27
N LEU A 227 -9.43 -31.30 7.69
CA LEU A 227 -10.26 -30.83 8.81
C LEU A 227 -9.53 -30.72 10.17
N SER A 228 -8.44 -31.45 10.38
CA SER A 228 -7.77 -31.50 11.67
C SER A 228 -7.07 -30.17 12.03
N GLY A 229 -6.59 -29.43 11.02
CA GLY A 229 -5.94 -28.12 11.21
C GLY A 229 -6.90 -26.92 11.20
N LEU A 230 -8.20 -27.14 10.92
CA LEU A 230 -9.14 -26.03 10.67
C LEU A 230 -9.37 -25.14 11.89
N ASP A 231 -9.50 -25.74 13.08
CA ASP A 231 -9.80 -24.99 14.31
C ASP A 231 -8.67 -24.07 14.73
N GLU A 232 -7.43 -24.54 14.63
CA GLU A 232 -6.25 -23.73 14.92
C GLU A 232 -6.11 -22.59 13.91
N ALA A 233 -6.32 -22.86 12.61
CA ALA A 233 -6.27 -21.87 11.57
C ALA A 233 -7.33 -20.76 11.72
N ILE A 234 -8.57 -21.14 12.13
CA ILE A 234 -9.63 -20.16 12.41
C ILE A 234 -9.25 -19.29 13.62
N ALA A 235 -8.75 -19.90 14.71
CA ALA A 235 -8.35 -19.16 15.91
C ALA A 235 -7.22 -18.16 15.59
N GLU A 236 -6.22 -18.59 14.82
CA GLU A 236 -5.12 -17.73 14.37
C GLU A 236 -5.62 -16.56 13.53
N ALA A 237 -6.44 -16.81 12.51
CA ALA A 237 -6.98 -15.74 11.67
C ALA A 237 -7.85 -14.76 12.48
N GLN A 238 -8.69 -15.26 13.40
CA GLN A 238 -9.55 -14.44 14.25
C GLN A 238 -8.80 -13.62 15.30
N ALA A 239 -7.57 -14.00 15.65
CA ALA A 239 -6.71 -13.19 16.52
C ALA A 239 -6.31 -11.86 15.85
N HIS A 240 -6.30 -11.83 14.52
CA HIS A 240 -5.94 -10.64 13.73
C HIS A 240 -7.16 -9.87 13.19
N ASP A 241 -8.20 -10.59 12.75
CA ASP A 241 -9.45 -9.97 12.28
C ASP A 241 -10.63 -10.90 12.61
N PRO A 242 -11.68 -10.42 13.31
CA PRO A 242 -12.85 -11.23 13.60
C PRO A 242 -13.65 -11.63 12.34
N LYS A 243 -13.43 -10.96 11.19
CA LYS A 243 -13.92 -11.41 9.89
C LYS A 243 -12.83 -12.22 9.18
N ILE A 244 -13.13 -13.47 8.87
CA ILE A 244 -12.19 -14.36 8.18
C ILE A 244 -12.68 -14.75 6.79
N LEU A 245 -11.73 -14.97 5.90
CA LEU A 245 -11.91 -15.45 4.54
C LEU A 245 -11.28 -16.83 4.43
N ILE A 246 -11.98 -17.75 3.82
CA ILE A 246 -11.48 -19.09 3.51
C ILE A 246 -11.45 -19.22 1.99
N GLU A 247 -10.29 -19.52 1.43
CA GLU A 247 -10.07 -19.64 -0.01
C GLU A 247 -9.65 -21.05 -0.39
N ALA A 248 -10.13 -21.54 -1.51
CA ALA A 248 -9.57 -22.72 -2.16
C ALA A 248 -8.18 -22.37 -2.73
N ALA A 249 -7.27 -23.35 -2.69
CA ALA A 249 -5.96 -23.17 -3.32
C ALA A 249 -6.11 -22.97 -4.83
N VAL A 250 -5.47 -21.95 -5.34
CA VAL A 250 -5.27 -21.78 -6.80
C VAL A 250 -3.87 -22.27 -7.13
N THR A 251 -3.79 -23.33 -7.93
CA THR A 251 -2.50 -23.85 -8.40
C THR A 251 -2.04 -23.06 -9.61
N GLY A 252 -0.86 -22.47 -9.52
CA GLY A 252 -0.33 -21.65 -10.61
C GLY A 252 0.97 -20.95 -10.24
N ARG A 253 1.52 -20.20 -11.18
CA ARG A 253 2.66 -19.31 -11.01
C ARG A 253 2.17 -17.98 -10.43
N GLU A 254 2.85 -17.45 -9.45
CA GLU A 254 2.51 -16.12 -8.88
C GLU A 254 3.13 -15.02 -9.74
N ILE A 255 2.27 -14.16 -10.32
CA ILE A 255 2.65 -13.08 -11.23
C ILE A 255 2.20 -11.75 -10.64
N GLU A 256 3.15 -10.85 -10.43
CA GLU A 256 2.88 -9.47 -10.00
C GLU A 256 2.97 -8.52 -11.19
N CYS A 257 2.10 -7.51 -11.25
CA CYS A 257 2.12 -6.47 -12.27
C CYS A 257 1.89 -5.10 -11.64
N GLY A 258 2.81 -4.15 -11.86
CA GLY A 258 2.70 -2.78 -11.38
C GLY A 258 1.84 -1.93 -12.30
N VAL A 259 0.92 -1.14 -11.75
CA VAL A 259 0.17 -0.12 -12.49
C VAL A 259 0.57 1.26 -11.98
N LEU A 260 0.84 2.18 -12.90
CA LEU A 260 1.15 3.58 -12.65
C LEU A 260 0.24 4.46 -13.48
N GLU A 261 -0.29 5.51 -12.86
CA GLU A 261 -1.13 6.48 -13.53
C GLU A 261 -0.29 7.53 -14.27
N PHE A 262 -0.59 7.71 -15.56
CA PHE A 262 -0.03 8.74 -16.41
C PHE A 262 -1.10 9.79 -16.74
N GLU A 263 -0.72 10.89 -17.38
CA GLU A 263 -1.66 11.96 -17.77
C GLU A 263 -2.75 11.49 -18.73
N ASP A 264 -2.45 10.46 -19.53
CA ASP A 264 -3.36 9.87 -20.51
C ASP A 264 -4.03 8.56 -20.03
N GLY A 265 -3.85 8.19 -18.76
CA GLY A 265 -4.46 7.03 -18.14
C GLY A 265 -3.47 6.05 -17.50
N PRO A 266 -3.96 5.00 -16.83
CA PRO A 266 -3.12 4.00 -16.19
C PRO A 266 -2.39 3.13 -17.21
N ARG A 267 -1.14 2.76 -16.88
CA ARG A 267 -0.33 1.82 -17.67
C ARG A 267 0.27 0.77 -16.77
N ALA A 268 0.40 -0.44 -17.29
CA ALA A 268 1.03 -1.55 -16.60
C ALA A 268 2.53 -1.65 -16.92
N SER A 269 3.32 -2.08 -15.94
CA SER A 269 4.73 -2.41 -16.08
C SER A 269 4.94 -3.73 -16.80
N LEU A 270 6.19 -4.09 -17.07
CA LEU A 270 6.55 -5.49 -17.26
C LEU A 270 6.24 -6.27 -15.98
N PRO A 271 5.65 -7.48 -16.07
CA PRO A 271 5.32 -8.28 -14.90
C PRO A 271 6.55 -8.95 -14.28
N ALA A 272 6.43 -9.29 -13.00
CA ALA A 272 7.37 -10.13 -12.27
C ALA A 272 6.75 -11.48 -11.95
N GLU A 273 7.58 -12.52 -11.85
CA GLU A 273 7.21 -13.81 -11.27
C GLU A 273 7.83 -13.97 -9.89
N ILE A 274 7.03 -14.36 -8.93
CA ILE A 274 7.48 -14.68 -7.57
C ILE A 274 7.67 -16.19 -7.48
N PRO A 275 8.91 -16.69 -7.38
CA PRO A 275 9.14 -18.12 -7.20
C PRO A 275 8.52 -18.60 -5.89
N PRO A 276 7.97 -19.84 -5.87
CA PRO A 276 7.49 -20.40 -4.62
C PRO A 276 8.63 -20.45 -3.59
N PRO A 277 8.33 -20.19 -2.30
CA PRO A 277 9.34 -20.29 -1.26
C PRO A 277 9.91 -21.72 -1.22
N ASP A 278 11.21 -21.86 -0.94
CA ASP A 278 11.81 -23.16 -0.69
C ASP A 278 11.00 -23.90 0.39
N ALA A 279 10.79 -25.22 0.20
CA ALA A 279 9.84 -26.04 0.96
C ALA A 279 10.03 -26.06 2.50
N HIS A 280 11.01 -25.32 3.03
CA HIS A 280 11.34 -25.20 4.44
C HIS A 280 11.34 -23.75 4.96
N ALA A 281 11.08 -22.75 4.13
CA ALA A 281 10.97 -21.37 4.56
C ALA A 281 9.52 -21.09 4.95
N TYR A 282 9.21 -21.17 6.23
CA TYR A 282 8.04 -20.48 6.80
C TYR A 282 8.28 -18.99 6.56
N TYR A 283 7.40 -18.35 5.80
CA TYR A 283 7.48 -16.93 5.50
C TYR A 283 7.21 -16.12 6.77
N ASP A 284 8.26 -15.88 7.53
CA ASP A 284 8.28 -14.82 8.53
C ASP A 284 8.37 -13.48 7.78
N PHE A 285 7.64 -12.49 8.28
CA PHE A 285 7.63 -11.12 7.77
C PHE A 285 9.04 -10.54 7.58
N GLU A 286 9.99 -10.83 8.51
CA GLU A 286 11.38 -10.41 8.41
C GLU A 286 12.11 -11.14 7.26
N ALA A 287 11.83 -12.41 7.04
CA ALA A 287 12.43 -13.19 5.95
C ALA A 287 12.01 -12.65 4.58
N LYS A 288 10.78 -12.13 4.43
CA LYS A 288 10.29 -11.56 3.17
C LYS A 288 11.07 -10.32 2.74
N TYR A 289 11.59 -9.51 3.67
CA TYR A 289 12.32 -8.28 3.37
C TYR A 289 13.84 -8.38 3.53
N ILE A 290 14.32 -9.39 4.25
CA ILE A 290 15.76 -9.55 4.55
C ILE A 290 16.39 -10.70 3.76
N ASP A 291 15.68 -11.81 3.58
CA ASP A 291 16.19 -13.05 2.95
C ASP A 291 15.37 -13.50 1.73
N SER A 292 14.57 -12.59 1.12
CA SER A 292 13.68 -12.93 0.02
C SER A 292 14.42 -13.52 -1.18
N THR A 293 13.90 -14.62 -1.71
CA THR A 293 14.27 -15.07 -3.06
C THR A 293 13.91 -13.96 -4.04
N PRO A 294 14.88 -13.44 -4.82
CA PRO A 294 14.58 -12.35 -5.73
C PRO A 294 13.53 -12.80 -6.76
N GLY A 295 12.51 -11.97 -6.98
CA GLY A 295 11.57 -12.18 -8.06
C GLY A 295 12.28 -12.14 -9.42
N ILE A 296 11.68 -12.77 -10.41
CA ILE A 296 12.19 -12.79 -11.79
C ILE A 296 11.52 -11.63 -12.54
N VAL A 297 12.32 -10.62 -12.92
CA VAL A 297 11.84 -9.44 -13.65
C VAL A 297 12.66 -9.25 -14.92
N PRO A 298 12.04 -9.24 -16.12
CA PRO A 298 10.63 -9.55 -16.38
C PRO A 298 10.31 -11.04 -16.15
N ALA A 299 9.05 -11.33 -15.82
CA ALA A 299 8.55 -12.70 -15.74
C ALA A 299 8.73 -13.45 -17.07
N PRO A 300 9.10 -14.75 -17.07
CA PRO A 300 9.24 -15.54 -18.29
C PRO A 300 7.84 -15.96 -18.81
N LEU A 301 7.12 -14.98 -19.37
CA LEU A 301 5.80 -15.11 -20.00
C LEU A 301 5.93 -14.96 -21.50
N THR A 302 4.99 -15.54 -22.23
CA THR A 302 4.82 -15.27 -23.68
C THR A 302 4.37 -13.82 -23.88
N PRO A 303 4.54 -13.23 -25.08
CA PRO A 303 4.02 -11.89 -25.38
C PRO A 303 2.50 -11.78 -25.14
N GLU A 304 1.74 -12.83 -25.43
CA GLU A 304 0.29 -12.89 -25.22
C GLU A 304 -0.07 -12.89 -23.74
N GLU A 305 0.60 -13.72 -22.93
CA GLU A 305 0.42 -13.75 -21.46
C GLU A 305 0.82 -12.41 -20.85
N THR A 306 1.93 -11.82 -21.28
CA THR A 306 2.37 -10.50 -20.82
C THR A 306 1.32 -9.43 -21.10
N ALA A 307 0.82 -9.35 -22.33
CA ALA A 307 -0.23 -8.40 -22.70
C ALA A 307 -1.53 -8.66 -21.91
N GLY A 308 -1.88 -9.94 -21.72
CA GLY A 308 -3.07 -10.33 -20.96
C GLY A 308 -3.02 -9.90 -19.50
N VAL A 309 -1.92 -10.15 -18.77
CA VAL A 309 -1.81 -9.74 -17.36
C VAL A 309 -1.73 -8.22 -17.23
N GLN A 310 -1.09 -7.52 -18.17
CA GLN A 310 -1.05 -6.05 -18.18
C GLN A 310 -2.46 -5.46 -18.35
N GLU A 311 -3.26 -5.97 -19.27
CA GLU A 311 -4.66 -5.54 -19.43
C GLU A 311 -5.48 -5.80 -18.16
N LEU A 312 -5.35 -6.99 -17.55
CA LEU A 312 -6.06 -7.35 -16.33
C LEU A 312 -5.63 -6.50 -15.13
N ALA A 313 -4.35 -6.14 -15.01
CA ALA A 313 -3.85 -5.26 -13.97
C ALA A 313 -4.43 -3.85 -14.08
N VAL A 314 -4.49 -3.28 -15.29
CA VAL A 314 -5.15 -1.99 -15.55
C VAL A 314 -6.64 -2.07 -15.23
N ARG A 315 -7.34 -3.14 -15.65
CA ARG A 315 -8.76 -3.35 -15.31
C ARG A 315 -9.00 -3.46 -13.80
N ALA A 316 -8.10 -4.12 -13.06
CA ALA A 316 -8.19 -4.20 -11.60
C ALA A 316 -8.02 -2.84 -10.93
N PHE A 317 -7.07 -2.03 -11.42
CA PHE A 317 -6.85 -0.66 -11.01
C PHE A 317 -8.11 0.20 -11.20
N GLU A 318 -8.72 0.15 -12.39
CA GLU A 318 -9.94 0.91 -12.72
C GLU A 318 -11.15 0.40 -11.93
N ALA A 319 -11.32 -0.92 -11.80
CA ALA A 319 -12.42 -1.52 -11.06
C ALA A 319 -12.47 -1.10 -9.59
N ALA A 320 -11.31 -0.99 -8.95
CA ALA A 320 -11.20 -0.54 -7.57
C ALA A 320 -11.16 0.99 -7.42
N SER A 321 -11.25 1.75 -8.52
CA SER A 321 -11.09 3.22 -8.53
C SER A 321 -9.76 3.68 -7.93
N CYS A 322 -8.67 2.95 -8.27
CA CYS A 322 -7.34 3.29 -7.81
C CYS A 322 -6.79 4.53 -8.51
N GLU A 323 -5.82 5.16 -7.88
CA GLU A 323 -5.10 6.32 -8.38
C GLU A 323 -3.61 6.21 -8.06
N GLY A 324 -2.79 6.83 -8.87
CA GLY A 324 -1.33 6.92 -8.70
C GLY A 324 -0.61 5.62 -8.96
N LEU A 325 -0.67 4.68 -8.04
CA LEU A 325 0.07 3.42 -8.12
C LEU A 325 -0.71 2.25 -7.50
N VAL A 326 -0.49 1.06 -8.05
CA VAL A 326 -0.98 -0.22 -7.51
C VAL A 326 -0.07 -1.35 -7.97
N ARG A 327 0.13 -2.37 -7.14
CA ARG A 327 0.59 -3.69 -7.57
C ARG A 327 -0.59 -4.64 -7.56
N ALA A 328 -0.85 -5.27 -8.68
CA ALA A 328 -1.87 -6.31 -8.82
C ALA A 328 -1.19 -7.68 -8.88
N ASP A 329 -1.65 -8.60 -8.05
CA ASP A 329 -1.06 -9.92 -7.83
C ASP A 329 -2.00 -10.99 -8.37
N PHE A 330 -1.48 -11.88 -9.24
CA PHE A 330 -2.23 -12.91 -9.97
C PHE A 330 -1.62 -14.29 -9.78
N PHE A 331 -2.45 -15.31 -9.98
CA PHE A 331 -1.99 -16.67 -10.27
C PHE A 331 -2.22 -16.95 -11.76
N LEU A 332 -1.18 -17.43 -12.46
CA LEU A 332 -1.30 -17.97 -13.80
C LEU A 332 -1.42 -19.48 -13.68
N THR A 333 -2.60 -20.02 -13.99
CA THR A 333 -2.89 -21.46 -13.91
C THR A 333 -2.22 -22.23 -15.04
N GLU A 334 -2.20 -23.58 -14.92
CA GLU A 334 -1.69 -24.47 -15.99
C GLU A 334 -2.52 -24.37 -17.27
N GLU A 335 -3.79 -24.00 -17.16
CA GLU A 335 -4.70 -23.76 -18.30
C GLU A 335 -4.46 -22.41 -18.99
N GLY A 336 -3.54 -21.58 -18.47
CA GLY A 336 -3.22 -20.27 -19.00
C GLY A 336 -4.19 -19.17 -18.59
N GLU A 337 -5.00 -19.38 -17.54
CA GLU A 337 -5.93 -18.40 -17.01
C GLU A 337 -5.26 -17.57 -15.89
N PHE A 338 -5.45 -16.25 -15.92
CA PHE A 338 -5.05 -15.36 -14.83
C PHE A 338 -6.20 -15.21 -13.82
N VAL A 339 -5.91 -15.58 -12.58
CA VAL A 339 -6.81 -15.44 -11.43
C VAL A 339 -6.25 -14.34 -10.54
N ILE A 340 -6.98 -13.22 -10.38
CA ILE A 340 -6.53 -12.14 -9.50
C ILE A 340 -6.64 -12.55 -8.03
N ASN A 341 -5.54 -12.39 -7.30
CA ASN A 341 -5.47 -12.63 -5.86
C ASN A 341 -5.84 -11.37 -5.08
N GLU A 342 -5.05 -10.29 -5.25
CA GLU A 342 -5.24 -9.03 -4.54
C GLU A 342 -4.62 -7.86 -5.30
N ILE A 343 -4.91 -6.63 -4.83
CA ILE A 343 -4.16 -5.43 -5.15
C ILE A 343 -3.57 -4.82 -3.88
N ASN A 344 -2.43 -4.15 -4.06
CA ASN A 344 -1.75 -3.40 -3.01
C ASN A 344 -1.69 -1.94 -3.42
N THR A 345 -2.39 -1.06 -2.69
CA THR A 345 -2.52 0.37 -3.02
C THR A 345 -1.27 1.18 -2.64
N MET A 346 -0.45 0.63 -1.73
CA MET A 346 0.90 1.12 -1.43
C MET A 346 1.84 -0.09 -1.33
N PRO A 347 2.29 -0.65 -2.47
CA PRO A 347 3.17 -1.80 -2.48
C PRO A 347 4.53 -1.47 -1.85
N GLY A 348 5.32 -2.49 -1.50
CA GLY A 348 6.71 -2.27 -1.11
C GLY A 348 7.41 -1.35 -2.10
N PHE A 349 8.00 -0.26 -1.61
CA PHE A 349 8.48 0.84 -2.45
C PHE A 349 9.95 1.20 -2.19
N THR A 350 10.76 0.25 -1.71
CA THR A 350 12.24 0.41 -1.74
C THR A 350 12.78 0.08 -3.13
N PRO A 351 13.98 0.52 -3.51
CA PRO A 351 14.57 0.20 -4.83
C PRO A 351 14.67 -1.30 -5.13
N ILE A 352 14.73 -2.15 -4.10
CA ILE A 352 14.78 -3.61 -4.24
C ILE A 352 13.40 -4.28 -4.20
N SER A 353 12.33 -3.52 -3.97
CA SER A 353 10.96 -4.04 -3.97
C SER A 353 10.46 -4.29 -5.40
N MET A 354 9.56 -5.26 -5.57
CA MET A 354 9.09 -5.68 -6.89
C MET A 354 8.47 -4.55 -7.72
N TYR A 355 7.66 -3.70 -7.09
CA TYR A 355 7.01 -2.61 -7.83
C TYR A 355 8.02 -1.67 -8.51
N PRO A 356 9.02 -1.10 -7.83
CA PRO A 356 10.05 -0.31 -8.50
C PRO A 356 10.91 -1.12 -9.50
N GLN A 357 11.22 -2.38 -9.21
CA GLN A 357 11.99 -3.22 -10.13
C GLN A 357 11.24 -3.49 -11.44
N MET A 358 9.94 -3.73 -11.39
CA MET A 358 9.09 -3.88 -12.57
C MET A 358 9.08 -2.60 -13.42
N TRP A 359 9.04 -1.43 -12.78
CA TRP A 359 9.11 -0.14 -13.49
C TRP A 359 10.49 0.17 -14.04
N GLU A 360 11.56 -0.19 -13.35
CA GLU A 360 12.92 -0.08 -13.84
C GLU A 360 13.13 -0.95 -15.09
N ALA A 361 12.67 -2.19 -15.08
CA ALA A 361 12.65 -3.08 -16.24
C ALA A 361 11.80 -2.52 -17.39
N SER A 362 10.78 -1.71 -17.08
CA SER A 362 9.92 -1.02 -18.04
C SER A 362 10.50 0.34 -18.51
N GLY A 363 11.70 0.71 -18.06
CA GLY A 363 12.41 1.92 -18.47
C GLY A 363 12.16 3.15 -17.61
N ILE A 364 11.50 3.03 -16.46
CA ILE A 364 11.27 4.12 -15.49
C ILE A 364 12.09 3.86 -14.23
N GLY A 365 13.20 4.60 -14.07
CA GLY A 365 14.05 4.48 -12.89
C GLY A 365 13.41 5.02 -11.62
N TYR A 366 13.92 4.60 -10.45
CA TYR A 366 13.32 4.86 -9.14
C TYR A 366 13.09 6.36 -8.84
N ALA A 367 14.07 7.22 -9.11
CA ALA A 367 13.93 8.66 -8.90
C ALA A 367 12.87 9.29 -9.81
N GLU A 368 12.77 8.84 -11.07
CA GLU A 368 11.73 9.26 -12.00
C GLU A 368 10.35 8.77 -11.53
N LEU A 369 10.25 7.55 -11.01
CA LEU A 369 9.01 7.00 -10.46
C LEU A 369 8.49 7.86 -9.29
N VAL A 370 9.37 8.24 -8.36
CA VAL A 370 9.05 9.16 -7.25
C VAL A 370 8.58 10.52 -7.78
N ASP A 371 9.30 11.11 -8.74
CA ASP A 371 8.97 12.42 -9.33
C ASP A 371 7.60 12.39 -10.05
N ARG A 372 7.31 11.32 -10.79
CA ARG A 372 6.02 11.14 -11.47
C ARG A 372 4.86 11.07 -10.50
N LEU A 373 5.00 10.29 -9.43
CA LEU A 373 3.97 10.14 -8.39
C LEU A 373 3.69 11.47 -7.68
N VAL A 374 4.73 12.20 -7.26
CA VAL A 374 4.59 13.52 -6.63
C VAL A 374 3.95 14.52 -7.60
N SER A 375 4.42 14.57 -8.83
CA SER A 375 3.89 15.48 -9.86
C SER A 375 2.43 15.17 -10.20
N ALA A 376 2.04 13.89 -10.27
CA ALA A 376 0.66 13.49 -10.48
C ALA A 376 -0.23 13.94 -9.31
N ALA A 377 0.20 13.71 -8.08
CA ALA A 377 -0.54 14.11 -6.89
C ALA A 377 -0.72 15.64 -6.78
N LEU A 378 0.30 16.43 -7.13
CA LEU A 378 0.21 17.90 -7.14
C LEU A 378 -0.81 18.45 -8.16
N ARG A 379 -1.10 17.69 -9.24
CA ARG A 379 -2.10 18.07 -10.24
C ARG A 379 -3.51 17.67 -9.86
N ARG A 380 -3.68 16.79 -8.89
CA ARG A 380 -5.00 16.31 -8.46
C ARG A 380 -5.76 17.38 -7.68
N SER A 381 -7.08 17.41 -7.92
CA SER A 381 -7.99 18.11 -7.02
C SER A 381 -8.23 17.25 -5.78
N THR A 382 -8.48 17.89 -4.64
CA THR A 382 -9.02 17.24 -3.45
C THR A 382 -10.56 17.22 -3.49
N GLY A 383 -11.18 16.34 -2.74
CA GLY A 383 -12.63 16.17 -2.69
C GLY A 383 -13.09 14.93 -3.45
N LEU A 384 -14.38 14.77 -3.66
CA LEU A 384 -15.05 13.59 -4.19
C LEU A 384 -14.25 12.80 -5.25
N ARG A 385 -13.69 11.65 -4.82
CA ARG A 385 -12.93 10.72 -5.65
C ARG A 385 -13.49 9.31 -5.49
#